data_f083d95c67e75b08bbbaf2e79a9ff8dd
#
_entry.id   f083d95c67e75b08bbbaf2e79a9ff8dd
#
_cell.length_a   1.000
_cell.length_b   1.000
_cell.length_c   1.000
_cell.angle_alpha   90.00
_cell.angle_beta   90.00
_cell.angle_gamma   90.00
#
_symmetry.space_group_name_H-M   'P 1'
#
loop_
_entity.id
_entity.type
_entity.pdbx_description
1 polymer ?
#
loop_
_entity_poly.entity_id
_entity_poly.type
_entity_poly.pdbx_seq_one_letter_code
_entity_poly.pdbx_strand_id
1 'polypeptide(L)'
;MAPKTQSGDDAVPPTAVAKLFLEDGTVLVGQSFGCHKAIEGEVVFATGMVGYPENLTDPSYQGQILTVTTPMVGNYGVPDRTVKDEYGLPAYFESTKIHCAGLLVQDYSHHYSHWKAVSSLGDWLKEEGVPGLCGLDTRLLTKKIREKGALLGRIEIDVDAPAPDFTKMVSPNSRHLVDEVSTKEVKVYGKGNAVKVIAVDCGMKFNIIRQLVSRGVELTVVPWDYPFAAEIEKYDGLFLSNGPGDPRMCSKTVAELEKVIDVADDKVKPIYGICLGNQLMGLAAGGTAKKLPFGNRGQNQPVLNHQTGECYITPQNHGYHIDTSTCKPGWRTLFTNANDGSNEGIAHDTRPYFTAQFHPEANSGPTDTEFMFDTFIDACKNPSGKIVFPQRKAAPPRTTAKKVLLLGSGGTSIGQAGEFDYSGGQAIKVSRNHICSAYLDIITGDSNSIDFFDRP
;
A
#
# COMPACT_ATOMS: atom_id res chain seq x y z
N MET A 1 -22.31 0.36 23.36
CA MET A 1 -22.90 1.69 23.10
C MET A 1 -23.48 1.66 21.70
N ALA A 2 -24.69 2.16 21.49
CA ALA A 2 -25.26 2.27 20.16
C ALA A 2 -24.45 3.30 19.33
N PRO A 3 -24.26 3.12 18.01
CA PRO A 3 -23.56 4.09 17.19
C PRO A 3 -24.29 5.43 17.26
N LYS A 4 -23.54 6.51 17.49
CA LYS A 4 -24.06 7.86 17.34
C LYS A 4 -24.30 8.10 15.86
N THR A 5 -25.51 7.85 15.37
CA THR A 5 -25.96 8.39 14.10
C THR A 5 -26.16 9.90 14.32
N GLN A 6 -25.42 10.73 13.61
CA GLN A 6 -25.76 12.15 13.54
C GLN A 6 -27.18 12.28 12.98
N SER A 7 -28.06 12.92 13.73
CA SER A 7 -29.40 13.26 13.27
C SER A 7 -29.30 14.21 12.07
N GLY A 8 -30.07 13.95 11.03
CA GLY A 8 -29.96 14.52 9.69
C GLY A 8 -30.29 16.00 9.48
N ASP A 9 -30.04 16.90 10.44
CA ASP A 9 -30.32 18.34 10.36
C ASP A 9 -29.11 19.24 10.67
N ASP A 10 -27.90 18.68 10.83
CA ASP A 10 -26.71 19.53 11.01
C ASP A 10 -26.31 20.14 9.66
N ALA A 11 -26.50 21.46 9.54
CA ALA A 11 -26.07 22.22 8.36
C ALA A 11 -24.58 21.97 8.11
N VAL A 12 -24.25 21.58 6.87
CA VAL A 12 -22.86 21.43 6.42
C VAL A 12 -22.10 22.73 6.74
N PRO A 13 -21.00 22.70 7.49
CA PRO A 13 -20.28 23.91 7.84
C PRO A 13 -19.78 24.60 6.58
N PRO A 14 -19.77 25.96 6.53
CA PRO A 14 -19.28 26.68 5.38
C PRO A 14 -17.84 26.27 5.08
N THR A 15 -17.61 25.72 3.90
CA THR A 15 -16.29 25.29 3.43
C THR A 15 -15.58 26.46 2.77
N ALA A 16 -14.32 26.70 3.16
CA ALA A 16 -13.50 27.71 2.49
C ALA A 16 -13.10 27.22 1.10
N VAL A 17 -13.14 28.10 0.12
CA VAL A 17 -12.57 27.83 -1.21
C VAL A 17 -11.05 27.66 -1.06
N ALA A 18 -10.48 26.70 -1.78
CA ALA A 18 -9.06 26.42 -1.75
C ALA A 18 -8.55 26.07 -3.15
N LYS A 19 -7.25 26.23 -3.38
CA LYS A 19 -6.61 25.96 -4.67
C LYS A 19 -5.52 24.91 -4.53
N LEU A 20 -5.42 24.04 -5.52
CA LEU A 20 -4.25 23.22 -5.77
C LEU A 20 -3.49 23.81 -6.96
N PHE A 21 -2.29 24.26 -6.73
CA PHE A 21 -1.33 24.66 -7.77
C PHE A 21 -0.42 23.48 -8.07
N LEU A 22 -0.19 23.18 -9.37
CA LEU A 22 0.79 22.18 -9.83
C LEU A 22 1.94 22.87 -10.54
N GLU A 23 3.13 22.28 -10.47
CA GLU A 23 4.36 22.84 -11.07
C GLU A 23 4.29 23.04 -12.59
N ASP A 24 3.37 22.38 -13.27
CA ASP A 24 3.14 22.56 -14.70
C ASP A 24 2.20 23.76 -15.04
N GLY A 25 1.88 24.56 -14.04
CA GLY A 25 1.00 25.73 -14.14
C GLY A 25 -0.50 25.43 -14.02
N THR A 26 -0.89 24.18 -13.83
CA THR A 26 -2.31 23.82 -13.63
C THR A 26 -2.79 24.32 -12.28
N VAL A 27 -3.99 24.90 -12.26
CA VAL A 27 -4.68 25.31 -11.04
C VAL A 27 -6.04 24.60 -10.98
N LEU A 28 -6.28 23.87 -9.89
CA LEU A 28 -7.58 23.28 -9.58
C LEU A 28 -8.19 24.02 -8.39
N VAL A 29 -9.46 24.32 -8.48
CA VAL A 29 -10.22 25.02 -7.42
C VAL A 29 -11.19 24.04 -6.79
N GLY A 30 -11.21 23.98 -5.47
CA GLY A 30 -12.07 23.11 -4.69
C GLY A 30 -12.49 23.73 -3.38
N GLN A 31 -13.00 22.92 -2.48
CA GLN A 31 -13.45 23.31 -1.15
C GLN A 31 -12.60 22.61 -0.09
N SER A 32 -12.18 23.34 0.93
CA SER A 32 -11.44 22.82 2.07
C SER A 32 -12.36 22.07 3.03
N PHE A 33 -11.99 20.84 3.43
CA PHE A 33 -12.71 20.05 4.44
C PHE A 33 -11.83 19.54 5.58
N GLY A 34 -10.52 19.78 5.51
CA GLY A 34 -9.53 19.44 6.53
C GLY A 34 -9.00 20.66 7.30
N CYS A 35 -7.74 20.63 7.68
CA CYS A 35 -7.05 21.75 8.32
C CYS A 35 -6.87 22.92 7.33
N HIS A 36 -7.13 24.15 7.77
CA HIS A 36 -6.90 25.35 6.98
C HIS A 36 -5.41 25.75 7.05
N LYS A 37 -4.58 25.05 6.28
CA LYS A 37 -3.14 25.26 6.23
C LYS A 37 -2.64 25.08 4.80
N ALA A 38 -1.76 25.98 4.36
CA ALA A 38 -1.04 25.78 3.10
C ALA A 38 0.01 24.68 3.26
N ILE A 39 0.17 23.82 2.26
CA ILE A 39 1.15 22.72 2.27
C ILE A 39 1.69 22.43 0.88
N GLU A 40 2.94 21.99 0.81
CA GLU A 40 3.63 21.56 -0.40
C GLU A 40 3.94 20.07 -0.34
N GLY A 41 3.97 19.41 -1.49
CA GLY A 41 4.32 18.01 -1.57
C GLY A 41 4.34 17.47 -3.00
N GLU A 42 4.76 16.22 -3.15
CA GLU A 42 4.62 15.48 -4.40
C GLU A 42 3.18 14.98 -4.53
N VAL A 43 2.49 15.39 -5.60
CA VAL A 43 1.10 14.98 -5.84
C VAL A 43 1.11 13.60 -6.49
N VAL A 44 0.50 12.65 -5.78
CA VAL A 44 0.37 11.25 -6.20
C VAL A 44 -1.09 10.83 -6.17
N PHE A 45 -1.41 9.70 -6.82
CA PHE A 45 -2.76 9.15 -6.76
C PHE A 45 -2.76 7.69 -6.30
N ALA A 46 -3.84 7.28 -5.65
CA ALA A 46 -4.12 5.90 -5.29
C ALA A 46 -5.49 5.47 -5.81
N THR A 47 -5.57 4.25 -6.32
CA THR A 47 -6.78 3.69 -6.94
C THR A 47 -7.57 2.75 -6.02
N GLY A 48 -7.13 2.57 -4.77
CA GLY A 48 -7.88 1.78 -3.78
C GLY A 48 -9.24 2.41 -3.48
N MET A 49 -10.29 1.59 -3.44
CA MET A 49 -11.66 2.04 -3.21
C MET A 49 -12.03 2.15 -1.74
N VAL A 50 -11.29 1.48 -0.87
CA VAL A 50 -11.53 1.37 0.57
C VAL A 50 -10.22 1.54 1.34
N GLY A 51 -10.30 1.71 2.66
CA GLY A 51 -9.13 1.73 3.53
C GLY A 51 -8.44 3.09 3.58
N TYR A 52 -9.18 4.20 3.52
CA TYR A 52 -8.52 5.51 3.67
C TYR A 52 -7.90 5.73 5.06
N PRO A 53 -8.40 5.19 6.19
CA PRO A 53 -7.69 5.32 7.48
C PRO A 53 -6.33 4.64 7.46
N GLU A 54 -6.25 3.46 6.86
CA GLU A 54 -5.03 2.69 6.69
C GLU A 54 -4.06 3.41 5.74
N ASN A 55 -4.55 3.88 4.60
CA ASN A 55 -3.73 4.61 3.62
C ASN A 55 -3.17 5.92 4.21
N LEU A 56 -3.99 6.70 4.91
CA LEU A 56 -3.54 7.97 5.50
C LEU A 56 -2.49 7.78 6.60
N THR A 57 -2.54 6.65 7.30
CA THR A 57 -1.58 6.30 8.35
C THR A 57 -0.41 5.43 7.87
N ASP A 58 -0.32 5.11 6.59
CA ASP A 58 0.85 4.45 6.00
C ASP A 58 2.03 5.44 5.91
N PRO A 59 3.15 5.18 6.63
CA PRO A 59 4.32 6.06 6.61
C PRO A 59 4.92 6.28 5.21
N SER A 60 4.66 5.39 4.26
CA SER A 60 5.15 5.49 2.88
C SER A 60 4.58 6.72 2.14
N TYR A 61 3.51 7.35 2.65
CA TYR A 61 2.98 8.60 2.10
C TYR A 61 3.62 9.87 2.69
N GLN A 62 4.63 9.75 3.52
CA GLN A 62 5.29 10.93 4.11
C GLN A 62 5.73 11.95 3.05
N GLY A 63 5.25 13.20 3.20
CA GLY A 63 5.56 14.30 2.29
C GLY A 63 4.78 14.31 0.96
N GLN A 64 3.82 13.41 0.75
CA GLN A 64 3.01 13.33 -0.46
C GLN A 64 1.63 13.96 -0.25
N ILE A 65 1.12 14.64 -1.28
CA ILE A 65 -0.29 15.06 -1.38
C ILE A 65 -1.03 13.94 -2.10
N LEU A 66 -1.89 13.24 -1.37
CA LEU A 66 -2.56 12.04 -1.86
C LEU A 66 -3.87 12.37 -2.56
N THR A 67 -4.01 12.01 -3.83
CA THR A 67 -5.27 12.02 -4.58
C THR A 67 -5.92 10.64 -4.50
N VAL A 68 -7.10 10.55 -3.94
CA VAL A 68 -7.91 9.32 -3.94
C VAL A 68 -8.86 9.35 -5.13
N THR A 69 -8.79 8.31 -5.98
CA THR A 69 -9.59 8.26 -7.22
C THR A 69 -11.01 7.75 -7.00
N THR A 70 -11.31 7.15 -5.84
CA THR A 70 -12.68 6.81 -5.45
C THR A 70 -13.51 8.08 -5.39
N PRO A 71 -14.69 8.10 -6.04
CA PRO A 71 -15.50 9.31 -6.17
C PRO A 71 -15.88 9.93 -4.83
N MET A 72 -16.23 9.12 -3.83
CA MET A 72 -16.69 9.60 -2.52
C MET A 72 -15.79 9.06 -1.40
N VAL A 73 -15.36 9.95 -0.51
CA VAL A 73 -14.51 9.63 0.65
C VAL A 73 -15.12 10.24 1.92
N GLY A 74 -14.91 9.60 3.08
CA GLY A 74 -15.44 10.07 4.37
C GLY A 74 -16.74 9.38 4.79
N ASN A 75 -17.41 8.67 3.90
CA ASN A 75 -18.73 8.07 4.09
C ASN A 75 -18.81 7.02 5.21
N TYR A 76 -17.72 6.41 5.62
CA TYR A 76 -17.70 5.48 6.77
C TYR A 76 -16.97 6.04 8.01
N GLY A 77 -16.59 7.31 8.00
CA GLY A 77 -15.98 8.00 9.14
C GLY A 77 -14.61 7.44 9.52
N VAL A 78 -14.21 7.68 10.76
CA VAL A 78 -12.92 7.27 11.31
C VAL A 78 -13.17 6.45 12.58
N PRO A 79 -12.57 5.27 12.73
CA PRO A 79 -12.69 4.46 13.93
C PRO A 79 -11.96 5.08 15.13
N ASP A 80 -12.22 4.57 16.32
CA ASP A 80 -11.61 5.04 17.56
C ASP A 80 -10.10 4.77 17.57
N ARG A 81 -9.31 5.84 17.60
CA ARG A 81 -7.84 5.81 17.60
C ARG A 81 -7.24 5.38 18.94
N THR A 82 -8.03 5.36 20.01
CA THR A 82 -7.59 4.95 21.34
C THR A 82 -7.67 3.45 21.56
N VAL A 83 -8.42 2.74 20.72
CA VAL A 83 -8.53 1.28 20.78
C VAL A 83 -7.21 0.65 20.38
N LYS A 84 -6.68 -0.18 21.26
CA LYS A 84 -5.45 -0.96 21.05
C LYS A 84 -5.79 -2.42 20.78
N ASP A 85 -4.96 -3.05 19.95
CA ASP A 85 -4.95 -4.49 19.78
C ASP A 85 -4.17 -5.20 20.92
N GLU A 86 -4.07 -6.51 20.83
CA GLU A 86 -3.35 -7.34 21.82
C GLU A 86 -1.84 -7.05 21.88
N TYR A 87 -1.28 -6.39 20.88
CA TYR A 87 0.13 -5.97 20.80
C TYR A 87 0.34 -4.54 21.30
N GLY A 88 -0.72 -3.85 21.73
CA GLY A 88 -0.69 -2.46 22.20
C GLY A 88 -0.64 -1.43 21.07
N LEU A 89 -0.86 -1.85 19.82
CA LEU A 89 -0.89 -0.98 18.63
C LEU A 89 -2.31 -0.45 18.38
N PRO A 90 -2.50 0.75 17.77
CA PRO A 90 -3.81 1.21 17.31
C PRO A 90 -4.48 0.18 16.40
N ALA A 91 -5.67 -0.32 16.81
CA ALA A 91 -6.27 -1.52 16.21
C ALA A 91 -6.66 -1.37 14.71
N TYR A 92 -6.92 -0.14 14.26
CA TYR A 92 -7.50 0.14 12.94
C TYR A 92 -6.61 1.01 12.04
N PHE A 93 -5.33 1.17 12.39
CA PHE A 93 -4.41 2.08 11.73
C PHE A 93 -3.05 1.43 11.50
N GLU A 94 -2.30 1.96 10.55
CA GLU A 94 -0.97 1.46 10.20
C GLU A 94 0.18 2.22 10.89
N SER A 95 -0.14 3.32 11.56
CA SER A 95 0.76 4.07 12.43
C SER A 95 -0.04 4.92 13.42
N THR A 96 0.62 5.79 14.17
CA THR A 96 -0.01 6.62 15.21
C THR A 96 -0.52 7.98 14.71
N LYS A 97 -0.26 8.35 13.45
CA LYS A 97 -0.60 9.67 12.88
C LYS A 97 -0.87 9.58 11.37
N ILE A 98 -1.42 10.64 10.80
CA ILE A 98 -1.50 10.82 9.35
C ILE A 98 -0.11 11.21 8.81
N HIS A 99 0.32 10.58 7.72
CA HIS A 99 1.62 10.84 7.08
C HIS A 99 1.54 11.63 5.79
N CYS A 100 0.42 11.55 5.06
CA CYS A 100 0.28 12.37 3.86
C CYS A 100 0.25 13.86 4.22
N ALA A 101 0.85 14.70 3.36
CA ALA A 101 0.90 16.13 3.54
C ALA A 101 -0.47 16.79 3.31
N GLY A 102 -1.29 16.22 2.41
CA GLY A 102 -2.63 16.69 2.10
C GLY A 102 -3.45 15.61 1.41
N LEU A 103 -4.77 15.78 1.40
CA LEU A 103 -5.72 14.84 0.81
C LEU A 103 -6.58 15.54 -0.25
N LEU A 104 -6.65 14.95 -1.45
CA LEU A 104 -7.44 15.42 -2.57
C LEU A 104 -8.51 14.39 -2.94
N VAL A 105 -9.76 14.80 -2.97
CA VAL A 105 -10.90 13.92 -3.29
C VAL A 105 -11.88 14.62 -4.24
N GLN A 106 -12.66 13.82 -4.96
CA GLN A 106 -13.74 14.37 -5.78
C GLN A 106 -14.87 14.84 -4.87
N ASP A 107 -15.48 13.94 -4.12
CA ASP A 107 -16.57 14.22 -3.21
C ASP A 107 -16.21 13.84 -1.78
N TYR A 108 -16.47 14.75 -0.83
CA TYR A 108 -16.34 14.50 0.58
C TYR A 108 -17.70 14.32 1.23
N SER A 109 -17.90 13.19 1.92
CA SER A 109 -19.12 12.97 2.70
C SER A 109 -18.99 13.59 4.08
N HIS A 110 -19.78 14.61 4.36
CA HIS A 110 -19.87 15.23 5.70
C HIS A 110 -20.58 14.32 6.70
N HIS A 111 -21.44 13.41 6.20
CA HIS A 111 -22.14 12.42 7.02
C HIS A 111 -21.45 11.07 6.85
N TYR A 112 -21.28 10.38 7.97
CA TYR A 112 -20.68 9.04 7.97
C TYR A 112 -21.60 8.03 8.67
N SER A 113 -21.53 6.79 8.21
CA SER A 113 -22.29 5.69 8.75
C SER A 113 -21.47 4.40 8.74
N HIS A 114 -20.88 4.08 9.88
CA HIS A 114 -20.19 2.81 10.09
C HIS A 114 -20.17 2.51 11.58
N TRP A 115 -20.38 1.26 11.97
CA TRP A 115 -20.50 0.85 13.37
C TRP A 115 -19.22 1.09 14.22
N LYS A 116 -18.06 1.21 13.60
CA LYS A 116 -16.78 1.55 14.26
C LYS A 116 -16.48 3.05 14.30
N ALA A 117 -17.20 3.86 13.53
CA ALA A 117 -16.88 5.27 13.39
C ALA A 117 -17.22 6.06 14.67
N VAL A 118 -16.31 6.93 15.07
CA VAL A 118 -16.47 7.83 16.22
C VAL A 118 -16.31 9.30 15.84
N SER A 119 -15.72 9.60 14.67
CA SER A 119 -15.50 10.95 14.16
C SER A 119 -15.58 11.01 12.66
N SER A 120 -15.72 12.24 12.11
CA SER A 120 -15.62 12.48 10.67
C SER A 120 -14.15 12.46 10.21
N LEU A 121 -13.94 12.18 8.92
CA LEU A 121 -12.61 12.29 8.33
C LEU A 121 -12.09 13.74 8.37
N GLY A 122 -12.97 14.73 8.14
CA GLY A 122 -12.59 16.16 8.18
C GLY A 122 -12.11 16.60 9.56
N ASP A 123 -12.76 16.13 10.63
CA ASP A 123 -12.34 16.45 12.01
C ASP A 123 -10.99 15.81 12.32
N TRP A 124 -10.78 14.57 11.92
CA TRP A 124 -9.49 13.90 12.08
C TRP A 124 -8.36 14.62 11.34
N LEU A 125 -8.59 15.03 10.08
CA LEU A 125 -7.62 15.81 9.32
C LEU A 125 -7.29 17.14 10.00
N LYS A 126 -8.29 17.84 10.58
CA LYS A 126 -8.09 19.08 11.34
C LYS A 126 -7.23 18.86 12.57
N GLU A 127 -7.52 17.83 13.35
CA GLU A 127 -6.77 17.46 14.55
C GLU A 127 -5.30 17.15 14.24
N GLU A 128 -5.05 16.46 13.13
CA GLU A 128 -3.70 16.10 12.66
C GLU A 128 -2.98 17.23 11.90
N GLY A 129 -3.67 18.36 11.64
CA GLY A 129 -3.11 19.51 10.92
C GLY A 129 -2.90 19.27 9.43
N VAL A 130 -3.71 18.39 8.82
CA VAL A 130 -3.63 18.00 7.41
C VAL A 130 -4.74 18.68 6.62
N PRO A 131 -4.43 19.41 5.54
CA PRO A 131 -5.44 20.00 4.66
C PRO A 131 -6.09 18.92 3.77
N GLY A 132 -7.41 19.05 3.57
CA GLY A 132 -8.19 18.25 2.66
C GLY A 132 -8.95 19.14 1.65
N LEU A 133 -8.94 18.80 0.37
CA LEU A 133 -9.68 19.46 -0.69
C LEU A 133 -10.64 18.50 -1.37
N CYS A 134 -11.89 18.93 -1.54
CA CYS A 134 -12.90 18.23 -2.33
C CYS A 134 -13.45 19.12 -3.47
N GLY A 135 -14.28 18.54 -4.33
CA GLY A 135 -14.80 19.21 -5.52
C GLY A 135 -13.80 19.27 -6.68
N LEU A 136 -12.77 18.43 -6.64
CA LEU A 136 -11.71 18.38 -7.66
C LEU A 136 -12.02 17.31 -8.71
N ASP A 137 -11.68 17.59 -9.97
CA ASP A 137 -11.63 16.54 -11.00
C ASP A 137 -10.39 15.65 -10.78
N THR A 138 -10.55 14.68 -9.88
CA THR A 138 -9.48 13.71 -9.56
C THR A 138 -9.13 12.81 -10.74
N ARG A 139 -10.07 12.58 -11.68
CA ARG A 139 -9.82 11.83 -12.90
C ARG A 139 -8.90 12.60 -13.85
N LEU A 140 -9.15 13.89 -14.07
CA LEU A 140 -8.27 14.77 -14.85
C LEU A 140 -6.86 14.80 -14.24
N LEU A 141 -6.79 14.98 -12.92
CA LEU A 141 -5.52 15.01 -12.19
C LEU A 141 -4.75 13.68 -12.33
N THR A 142 -5.42 12.56 -12.17
CA THR A 142 -4.83 11.21 -12.33
C THR A 142 -4.31 11.00 -13.75
N LYS A 143 -5.08 11.37 -14.79
CA LYS A 143 -4.62 11.28 -16.19
C LYS A 143 -3.36 12.11 -16.41
N LYS A 144 -3.35 13.36 -15.90
CA LYS A 144 -2.21 14.25 -16.00
C LYS A 144 -0.94 13.66 -15.35
N ILE A 145 -1.06 13.10 -14.13
CA ILE A 145 0.05 12.46 -13.44
C ILE A 145 0.54 11.22 -14.21
N ARG A 146 -0.35 10.44 -14.80
CA ARG A 146 0.03 9.27 -15.61
C ARG A 146 0.79 9.65 -16.89
N GLU A 147 0.44 10.78 -17.50
CA GLU A 147 1.07 11.24 -18.74
C GLU A 147 2.40 11.97 -18.50
N LYS A 148 2.49 12.77 -17.43
CA LYS A 148 3.64 13.64 -17.17
C LYS A 148 4.57 13.15 -16.06
N GLY A 149 4.13 12.20 -15.25
CA GLY A 149 4.79 11.78 -14.01
C GLY A 149 4.20 12.48 -12.78
N ALA A 150 4.70 12.08 -11.60
CA ALA A 150 4.35 12.75 -10.36
C ALA A 150 4.86 14.20 -10.37
N LEU A 151 4.00 15.12 -9.99
CA LEU A 151 4.22 16.58 -10.04
C LEU A 151 4.35 17.14 -8.62
N LEU A 152 5.14 18.19 -8.46
CA LEU A 152 5.07 18.99 -7.23
C LEU A 152 3.80 19.83 -7.23
N GLY A 153 3.20 19.96 -6.06
CA GLY A 153 1.98 20.75 -5.88
C GLY A 153 1.94 21.50 -4.55
N ARG A 154 1.14 22.54 -4.51
CA ARG A 154 0.85 23.31 -3.31
C ARG A 154 -0.66 23.48 -3.14
N ILE A 155 -1.15 23.08 -1.98
CA ILE A 155 -2.47 23.43 -1.51
C ILE A 155 -2.41 24.81 -0.87
N GLU A 156 -3.33 25.71 -1.28
CA GLU A 156 -3.44 27.05 -0.74
C GLU A 156 -4.89 27.31 -0.36
N ILE A 157 -5.11 27.78 0.87
CA ILE A 157 -6.43 28.08 1.40
C ILE A 157 -6.78 29.57 1.19
N ASP A 158 -5.77 30.42 1.11
CA ASP A 158 -5.97 31.81 0.70
C ASP A 158 -6.14 31.86 -0.81
N VAL A 159 -7.36 32.12 -1.26
CA VAL A 159 -7.72 32.15 -2.69
C VAL A 159 -7.12 33.34 -3.43
N ASP A 160 -6.72 34.39 -2.73
CA ASP A 160 -6.07 35.59 -3.28
C ASP A 160 -4.55 35.43 -3.32
N ALA A 161 -4.00 34.38 -2.72
CA ALA A 161 -2.58 34.10 -2.78
C ALA A 161 -2.12 33.90 -4.24
N PRO A 162 -0.97 34.50 -4.62
CA PRO A 162 -0.40 34.31 -5.94
C PRO A 162 0.06 32.86 -6.13
N ALA A 163 0.18 32.43 -7.39
CA ALA A 163 0.77 31.14 -7.68
C ALA A 163 2.19 31.03 -7.07
N PRO A 164 2.54 29.88 -6.46
CA PRO A 164 3.84 29.71 -5.85
C PRO A 164 4.96 29.71 -6.90
N ASP A 165 6.14 30.11 -6.49
CA ASP A 165 7.35 29.94 -7.29
C ASP A 165 7.87 28.50 -7.16
N PHE A 166 7.48 27.65 -8.08
CA PHE A 166 7.84 26.22 -8.07
C PHE A 166 9.35 25.97 -8.19
N THR A 167 10.15 26.94 -8.67
CA THR A 167 11.59 26.79 -8.71
C THR A 167 12.24 26.77 -7.33
N LYS A 168 11.53 27.25 -6.31
CA LYS A 168 11.93 27.25 -4.92
C LYS A 168 11.35 26.10 -4.10
N MET A 169 10.42 25.32 -4.68
CA MET A 169 9.86 24.16 -3.99
C MET A 169 10.90 23.05 -3.89
N VAL A 170 11.00 22.49 -2.69
CA VAL A 170 11.88 21.38 -2.41
C VAL A 170 11.09 20.08 -2.55
N SER A 171 11.54 19.20 -3.45
CA SER A 171 10.93 17.87 -3.58
C SER A 171 11.02 17.12 -2.23
N PRO A 172 9.95 16.50 -1.73
CA PRO A 172 10.03 15.67 -0.53
C PRO A 172 11.13 14.60 -0.62
N ASN A 173 11.36 14.05 -1.81
CA ASN A 173 12.39 13.02 -2.03
C ASN A 173 13.84 13.51 -1.86
N SER A 174 14.08 14.83 -1.72
CA SER A 174 15.41 15.37 -1.38
C SER A 174 15.67 15.44 0.14
N ARG A 175 14.65 15.13 0.97
CA ARG A 175 14.77 15.01 2.42
C ARG A 175 14.93 13.56 2.80
N HIS A 176 15.49 13.33 3.99
CA HIS A 176 15.61 11.97 4.52
C HIS A 176 14.29 11.50 5.17
N LEU A 177 13.28 11.17 4.33
CA LEU A 177 11.93 10.85 4.79
C LEU A 177 11.88 9.64 5.73
N VAL A 178 12.76 8.65 5.53
CA VAL A 178 12.86 7.49 6.41
C VAL A 178 13.25 7.91 7.83
N ASP A 179 14.17 8.87 7.99
CA ASP A 179 14.53 9.37 9.31
C ASP A 179 13.37 10.08 10.00
N GLU A 180 12.46 10.72 9.24
CA GLU A 180 11.27 11.38 9.79
C GLU A 180 10.22 10.40 10.36
N VAL A 181 10.18 9.14 9.87
CA VAL A 181 9.14 8.16 10.20
C VAL A 181 9.64 6.96 10.99
N SER A 182 10.91 6.61 10.88
CA SER A 182 11.53 5.48 11.60
C SER A 182 11.46 5.70 13.13
N THR A 183 11.28 4.60 13.86
CA THR A 183 11.38 4.63 15.33
C THR A 183 12.72 5.20 15.76
N LYS A 184 12.73 5.87 16.92
CA LYS A 184 13.97 6.39 17.52
C LYS A 184 14.48 5.50 18.65
N GLU A 185 13.72 4.47 18.98
CA GLU A 185 14.02 3.56 20.09
C GLU A 185 13.85 2.11 19.65
N VAL A 186 14.62 1.22 20.25
CA VAL A 186 14.45 -0.22 20.09
C VAL A 186 13.18 -0.66 20.80
N LYS A 187 12.30 -1.37 20.10
CA LYS A 187 11.04 -1.91 20.64
C LYS A 187 10.97 -3.41 20.42
N VAL A 188 10.44 -4.13 21.41
CA VAL A 188 10.29 -5.59 21.33
C VAL A 188 8.82 -5.96 21.46
N TYR A 189 8.30 -6.70 20.49
CA TYR A 189 6.95 -7.24 20.45
C TYR A 189 6.98 -8.77 20.53
N GLY A 190 5.95 -9.40 21.10
CA GLY A 190 5.88 -10.85 21.19
C GLY A 190 6.97 -11.48 22.04
N LYS A 191 7.42 -10.79 23.10
CA LYS A 191 8.50 -11.24 23.98
C LYS A 191 8.26 -12.64 24.51
N GLY A 192 9.27 -13.51 24.37
CA GLY A 192 9.21 -14.91 24.79
C GLY A 192 8.76 -15.88 23.69
N ASN A 193 8.43 -15.40 22.51
CA ASN A 193 8.19 -16.25 21.34
C ASN A 193 9.48 -16.94 20.88
N ALA A 194 9.32 -18.07 20.21
CA ALA A 194 10.44 -18.97 19.91
C ALA A 194 11.39 -18.49 18.80
N VAL A 195 10.84 -17.79 17.79
CA VAL A 195 11.60 -17.28 16.64
C VAL A 195 11.95 -15.83 16.88
N LYS A 196 13.23 -15.46 16.83
CA LYS A 196 13.70 -14.11 17.08
C LYS A 196 14.06 -13.42 15.77
N VAL A 197 13.39 -12.33 15.47
CA VAL A 197 13.63 -11.54 14.26
C VAL A 197 14.02 -10.12 14.64
N ILE A 198 15.09 -9.60 14.05
CA ILE A 198 15.40 -8.19 14.06
C ILE A 198 14.78 -7.53 12.83
N ALA A 199 14.05 -6.43 13.03
CA ALA A 199 13.37 -5.70 11.99
C ALA A 199 13.83 -4.25 11.91
N VAL A 200 14.34 -3.84 10.77
CA VAL A 200 14.74 -2.46 10.50
C VAL A 200 13.50 -1.65 10.13
N ASP A 201 13.20 -0.66 10.95
CA ASP A 201 12.06 0.24 10.74
C ASP A 201 12.45 1.41 9.83
N CYS A 202 12.03 1.31 8.58
CA CYS A 202 12.15 2.40 7.61
C CYS A 202 10.84 3.20 7.44
N GLY A 203 9.85 2.96 8.29
CA GLY A 203 8.48 3.45 8.21
C GLY A 203 7.51 2.28 8.18
N MET A 204 7.65 1.38 9.14
CA MET A 204 6.96 0.09 9.23
C MET A 204 5.47 0.27 9.50
N LYS A 205 4.64 -0.31 8.64
CA LYS A 205 3.20 -0.45 8.91
C LYS A 205 2.96 -1.39 10.07
N PHE A 206 2.01 -1.03 10.95
CA PHE A 206 1.69 -1.85 12.13
C PHE A 206 1.20 -3.25 11.76
N ASN A 207 0.59 -3.43 10.60
CA ASN A 207 0.17 -4.75 10.19
C ASN A 207 1.34 -5.71 9.94
N ILE A 208 2.53 -5.22 9.57
CA ILE A 208 3.74 -6.04 9.50
C ILE A 208 4.09 -6.62 10.87
N ILE A 209 4.00 -5.79 11.93
CA ILE A 209 4.23 -6.25 13.31
C ILE A 209 3.21 -7.34 13.68
N ARG A 210 1.92 -7.11 13.39
CA ARG A 210 0.84 -8.08 13.62
C ARG A 210 1.09 -9.39 12.90
N GLN A 211 1.45 -9.34 11.61
CA GLN A 211 1.72 -10.51 10.79
C GLN A 211 2.86 -11.38 11.34
N LEU A 212 3.94 -10.76 11.82
CA LEU A 212 5.09 -11.48 12.39
C LEU A 212 4.78 -12.03 13.79
N VAL A 213 4.26 -11.19 14.69
CA VAL A 213 4.05 -11.57 16.10
C VAL A 213 2.95 -12.61 16.25
N SER A 214 1.85 -12.51 15.51
CA SER A 214 0.77 -13.51 15.51
C SER A 214 1.22 -14.90 15.06
N ARG A 215 2.33 -14.97 14.30
CA ARG A 215 2.97 -16.22 13.85
C ARG A 215 4.06 -16.74 14.79
N GLY A 216 4.17 -16.20 16.00
CA GLY A 216 5.10 -16.67 17.03
C GLY A 216 6.51 -16.10 16.93
N VAL A 217 6.66 -14.89 16.40
CA VAL A 217 7.94 -14.17 16.34
C VAL A 217 8.10 -13.24 17.54
N GLU A 218 9.25 -13.30 18.22
CA GLU A 218 9.75 -12.22 19.06
C GLU A 218 10.46 -11.22 18.15
N LEU A 219 9.81 -10.07 17.92
CA LEU A 219 10.21 -9.06 16.95
C LEU A 219 10.92 -7.90 17.65
N THR A 220 12.20 -7.72 17.39
CA THR A 220 12.98 -6.56 17.82
C THR A 220 13.01 -5.52 16.69
N VAL A 221 12.27 -4.45 16.85
CA VAL A 221 12.21 -3.33 15.89
C VAL A 221 13.27 -2.32 16.24
N VAL A 222 14.14 -1.98 15.28
CA VAL A 222 15.27 -1.06 15.44
C VAL A 222 15.19 0.11 14.45
N PRO A 223 15.80 1.27 14.76
CA PRO A 223 15.89 2.39 13.83
C PRO A 223 16.53 2.02 12.48
N TRP A 224 16.23 2.80 11.43
CA TRP A 224 16.75 2.60 10.08
C TRP A 224 18.28 2.57 9.97
N ASP A 225 18.98 3.29 10.84
CA ASP A 225 20.45 3.42 10.84
C ASP A 225 21.14 2.58 11.94
N TYR A 226 20.40 1.63 12.52
CA TYR A 226 20.91 0.73 13.55
C TYR A 226 22.00 -0.21 13.00
N PRO A 227 23.12 -0.43 13.73
CA PRO A 227 24.21 -1.30 13.28
C PRO A 227 23.89 -2.79 13.49
N PHE A 228 22.85 -3.30 12.85
CA PHE A 228 22.30 -4.62 13.08
C PHE A 228 23.24 -5.77 12.67
N ALA A 229 24.20 -5.53 11.76
CA ALA A 229 25.16 -6.58 11.36
C ALA A 229 26.00 -7.09 12.53
N ALA A 230 26.32 -6.22 13.50
CA ALA A 230 27.08 -6.62 14.69
C ALA A 230 26.29 -7.53 15.66
N GLU A 231 24.97 -7.57 15.53
CA GLU A 231 24.08 -8.31 16.44
C GLU A 231 23.27 -9.40 15.77
N ILE A 232 23.40 -9.58 14.46
CA ILE A 232 22.56 -10.49 13.66
C ILE A 232 22.64 -11.95 14.15
N GLU A 233 23.75 -12.38 14.74
CA GLU A 233 23.91 -13.73 15.27
C GLU A 233 22.97 -14.05 16.43
N LYS A 234 22.42 -13.02 17.12
CA LYS A 234 21.44 -13.19 18.21
C LYS A 234 20.03 -13.51 17.71
N TYR A 235 19.79 -13.39 16.41
CA TYR A 235 18.50 -13.50 15.77
C TYR A 235 18.46 -14.65 14.76
N ASP A 236 17.27 -15.15 14.49
CA ASP A 236 17.02 -16.21 13.52
C ASP A 236 16.79 -15.67 12.11
N GLY A 237 16.46 -14.39 11.97
CA GLY A 237 16.26 -13.72 10.69
C GLY A 237 16.27 -12.20 10.78
N LEU A 238 16.39 -11.55 9.61
CA LEU A 238 16.35 -10.12 9.42
C LEU A 238 15.14 -9.74 8.58
N PHE A 239 14.40 -8.73 9.02
CA PHE A 239 13.29 -8.16 8.29
C PHE A 239 13.56 -6.69 7.93
N LEU A 240 13.23 -6.28 6.69
CA LEU A 240 13.35 -4.90 6.22
C LEU A 240 11.97 -4.37 5.88
N SER A 241 11.55 -3.31 6.56
CA SER A 241 10.20 -2.79 6.40
C SER A 241 10.04 -1.95 5.14
N ASN A 242 8.78 -1.64 4.83
CA ASN A 242 8.38 -0.56 3.93
C ASN A 242 8.82 0.81 4.46
N GLY A 243 8.71 1.83 3.61
CA GLY A 243 9.00 3.21 3.98
C GLY A 243 8.91 4.18 2.81
N PRO A 244 9.00 5.49 3.09
CA PRO A 244 8.89 6.56 2.10
C PRO A 244 10.22 6.90 1.43
N GLY A 245 10.13 7.60 0.31
CA GLY A 245 11.22 8.35 -0.30
C GLY A 245 12.15 7.56 -1.19
N ASP A 246 13.32 8.13 -1.40
CA ASP A 246 14.37 7.57 -2.26
C ASP A 246 15.23 6.57 -1.49
N PRO A 247 15.32 5.29 -1.89
CA PRO A 247 16.10 4.29 -1.17
C PRO A 247 17.60 4.62 -1.08
N ARG A 248 18.13 5.45 -1.99
CA ARG A 248 19.54 5.88 -1.96
C ARG A 248 19.88 6.75 -0.75
N MET A 249 18.88 7.35 -0.10
CA MET A 249 19.07 8.10 1.15
C MET A 249 19.40 7.18 2.35
N CYS A 250 19.08 5.89 2.27
CA CYS A 250 19.30 4.91 3.35
C CYS A 250 20.66 4.20 3.23
N SER A 251 21.72 4.92 2.88
CA SER A 251 23.07 4.34 2.65
C SER A 251 23.64 3.57 3.84
N LYS A 252 23.31 3.99 5.08
CA LYS A 252 23.75 3.29 6.30
C LYS A 252 23.12 1.89 6.38
N THR A 253 21.80 1.77 6.12
CA THR A 253 21.11 0.48 6.10
C THR A 253 21.68 -0.43 5.01
N VAL A 254 21.94 0.12 3.80
CA VAL A 254 22.55 -0.63 2.69
C VAL A 254 23.93 -1.15 3.07
N ALA A 255 24.78 -0.32 3.70
CA ALA A 255 26.09 -0.74 4.14
C ALA A 255 26.07 -1.84 5.24
N GLU A 256 25.07 -1.83 6.13
CA GLU A 256 24.85 -2.91 7.08
C GLU A 256 24.36 -4.20 6.39
N LEU A 257 23.47 -4.07 5.38
CA LEU A 257 23.01 -5.21 4.58
C LEU A 257 24.15 -5.89 3.82
N GLU A 258 25.06 -5.13 3.21
CA GLU A 258 26.23 -5.68 2.51
C GLU A 258 27.06 -6.57 3.42
N LYS A 259 27.23 -6.19 4.70
CA LYS A 259 27.97 -7.02 5.69
C LYS A 259 27.23 -8.33 6.02
N VAL A 260 25.90 -8.36 5.95
CA VAL A 260 25.08 -9.53 6.31
C VAL A 260 24.88 -10.48 5.12
N ILE A 261 24.81 -9.94 3.89
CA ILE A 261 24.60 -10.78 2.70
C ILE A 261 25.89 -11.44 2.20
N ASP A 262 27.06 -10.86 2.44
CA ASP A 262 28.35 -11.37 1.95
C ASP A 262 29.09 -12.20 3.03
N VAL A 263 28.35 -12.95 3.86
CA VAL A 263 28.90 -13.83 4.90
C VAL A 263 29.14 -15.27 4.42
N ALA A 264 29.93 -16.03 5.19
CA ALA A 264 30.11 -17.48 4.95
C ALA A 264 28.77 -18.22 5.13
N ASP A 265 28.63 -19.38 4.45
CA ASP A 265 27.35 -20.11 4.37
C ASP A 265 26.80 -20.59 5.71
N ASP A 266 27.68 -20.87 6.68
CA ASP A 266 27.32 -21.26 8.06
C ASP A 266 26.78 -20.14 8.92
N LYS A 267 26.92 -18.87 8.46
CA LYS A 267 26.45 -17.65 9.14
C LYS A 267 25.24 -17.01 8.48
N VAL A 268 24.75 -17.59 7.41
CA VAL A 268 23.62 -17.04 6.65
C VAL A 268 22.35 -17.07 7.48
N LYS A 269 21.66 -15.92 7.56
CA LYS A 269 20.34 -15.77 8.19
C LYS A 269 19.30 -15.41 7.14
N PRO A 270 18.09 -15.96 7.20
CA PRO A 270 17.00 -15.56 6.30
C PRO A 270 16.76 -14.03 6.33
N ILE A 271 16.54 -13.46 5.15
CA ILE A 271 16.23 -12.02 5.01
C ILE A 271 14.97 -11.86 4.17
N TYR A 272 14.02 -11.09 4.69
CA TYR A 272 12.81 -10.72 4.00
C TYR A 272 12.63 -9.21 3.99
N GLY A 273 12.42 -8.62 2.81
CA GLY A 273 12.22 -7.18 2.63
C GLY A 273 10.92 -6.85 1.92
N ILE A 274 10.18 -5.85 2.42
CA ILE A 274 8.93 -5.36 1.83
C ILE A 274 9.09 -3.92 1.34
N CYS A 275 8.66 -3.65 0.11
CA CYS A 275 8.58 -2.33 -0.53
C CYS A 275 9.94 -1.61 -0.51
N LEU A 276 10.17 -0.63 0.37
CA LEU A 276 11.49 -0.02 0.55
C LEU A 276 12.54 -1.09 0.93
N GLY A 277 12.18 -2.08 1.74
CA GLY A 277 13.07 -3.20 2.08
C GLY A 277 13.52 -4.02 0.86
N ASN A 278 12.65 -4.20 -0.16
CA ASN A 278 13.06 -4.75 -1.46
C ASN A 278 14.11 -3.88 -2.13
N GLN A 279 13.91 -2.57 -2.12
CA GLN A 279 14.81 -1.63 -2.78
C GLN A 279 16.18 -1.57 -2.09
N LEU A 280 16.21 -1.57 -0.77
CA LEU A 280 17.45 -1.59 0.02
C LEU A 280 18.23 -2.88 -0.20
N MET A 281 17.54 -4.02 -0.22
CA MET A 281 18.15 -5.31 -0.54
C MET A 281 18.69 -5.32 -1.98
N GLY A 282 17.93 -4.76 -2.94
CA GLY A 282 18.34 -4.63 -4.32
C GLY A 282 19.60 -3.79 -4.48
N LEU A 283 19.72 -2.67 -3.76
CA LEU A 283 20.93 -1.84 -3.75
C LEU A 283 22.13 -2.60 -3.16
N ALA A 284 21.96 -3.29 -2.03
CA ALA A 284 23.02 -4.10 -1.43
C ALA A 284 23.46 -5.27 -2.32
N ALA A 285 22.53 -5.81 -3.12
CA ALA A 285 22.81 -6.81 -4.15
C ALA A 285 23.52 -6.24 -5.40
N GLY A 286 23.77 -4.92 -5.48
CA GLY A 286 24.42 -4.28 -6.62
C GLY A 286 23.46 -3.80 -7.71
N GLY A 287 22.15 -3.87 -7.48
CA GLY A 287 21.13 -3.34 -8.37
C GLY A 287 21.05 -1.81 -8.34
N THR A 288 20.22 -1.24 -9.19
CA THR A 288 20.04 0.22 -9.30
C THR A 288 18.59 0.61 -9.05
N ALA A 289 18.36 1.56 -8.13
CA ALA A 289 17.03 2.11 -7.91
C ALA A 289 16.65 3.10 -9.01
N LYS A 290 15.47 2.89 -9.61
CA LYS A 290 14.90 3.76 -10.64
C LYS A 290 13.54 4.28 -10.19
N LYS A 291 13.29 5.58 -10.38
CA LYS A 291 11.98 6.19 -10.12
C LYS A 291 11.01 5.82 -11.22
N LEU A 292 9.83 5.33 -10.87
CA LEU A 292 8.72 5.13 -11.80
C LEU A 292 8.12 6.50 -12.18
N PRO A 293 7.57 6.65 -13.38
CA PRO A 293 7.00 7.93 -13.82
C PRO A 293 5.92 8.44 -12.84
N PHE A 294 4.98 7.59 -12.42
CA PHE A 294 3.90 7.96 -11.49
C PHE A 294 3.75 7.00 -10.28
N GLY A 295 4.52 5.90 -10.26
CA GLY A 295 4.46 4.89 -9.21
C GLY A 295 3.22 4.00 -9.28
N ASN A 296 3.26 2.90 -8.52
CA ASN A 296 2.15 1.95 -8.38
C ASN A 296 1.50 2.12 -7.00
N ARG A 297 0.23 2.58 -6.96
CA ARG A 297 -0.55 2.77 -5.73
C ARG A 297 -1.98 2.30 -5.95
N GLY A 298 -2.31 1.19 -5.33
CA GLY A 298 -3.64 0.57 -5.47
C GLY A 298 -3.68 -0.81 -4.82
N GLN A 299 -4.84 -1.46 -4.92
CA GLN A 299 -5.09 -2.74 -4.27
C GLN A 299 -5.27 -3.90 -5.27
N ASN A 300 -5.10 -3.65 -6.56
CA ASN A 300 -5.41 -4.58 -7.65
C ASN A 300 -4.27 -4.72 -8.67
N GLN A 301 -3.03 -4.63 -8.21
CA GLN A 301 -1.86 -4.74 -9.10
C GLN A 301 -1.47 -6.21 -9.31
N PRO A 302 -1.46 -6.70 -10.56
CA PRO A 302 -1.12 -8.09 -10.86
C PRO A 302 0.39 -8.29 -10.86
N VAL A 303 0.85 -9.31 -10.14
CA VAL A 303 2.27 -9.65 -10.01
C VAL A 303 2.51 -11.10 -10.37
N LEU A 304 3.39 -11.36 -11.31
CA LEU A 304 3.81 -12.70 -11.72
C LEU A 304 4.97 -13.20 -10.86
N ASN A 305 4.78 -14.36 -10.22
CA ASN A 305 5.83 -15.09 -9.52
C ASN A 305 6.59 -15.99 -10.50
N HIS A 306 7.86 -15.71 -10.77
CA HIS A 306 8.69 -16.48 -11.71
C HIS A 306 9.07 -17.88 -11.17
N GLN A 307 8.96 -18.14 -9.88
CA GLN A 307 9.25 -19.45 -9.30
C GLN A 307 8.10 -20.44 -9.49
N THR A 308 6.86 -19.96 -9.35
CA THR A 308 5.66 -20.81 -9.43
C THR A 308 4.88 -20.67 -10.72
N GLY A 309 5.09 -19.59 -11.47
CA GLY A 309 4.29 -19.22 -12.66
C GLY A 309 2.90 -18.67 -12.31
N GLU A 310 2.61 -18.42 -11.05
CA GLU A 310 1.32 -17.89 -10.59
C GLU A 310 1.29 -16.38 -10.62
N CYS A 311 0.12 -15.82 -10.87
CA CYS A 311 -0.14 -14.39 -10.78
C CYS A 311 -0.97 -14.09 -9.52
N TYR A 312 -0.51 -13.13 -8.74
CA TYR A 312 -1.20 -12.64 -7.55
C TYR A 312 -1.74 -11.24 -7.78
N ILE A 313 -2.87 -10.91 -7.17
CA ILE A 313 -3.35 -9.53 -7.10
C ILE A 313 -2.86 -8.96 -5.77
N THR A 314 -2.17 -7.82 -5.84
CA THR A 314 -1.42 -7.28 -4.71
C THR A 314 -1.77 -5.82 -4.41
N PRO A 315 -1.76 -5.41 -3.13
CA PRO A 315 -1.73 -4.00 -2.76
C PRO A 315 -0.32 -3.44 -2.95
N GLN A 316 -0.23 -2.23 -3.49
CA GLN A 316 1.04 -1.56 -3.75
C GLN A 316 0.99 -0.08 -3.36
N ASN A 317 2.12 0.45 -2.91
CA ASN A 317 2.35 1.87 -2.66
C ASN A 317 3.84 2.20 -2.77
N HIS A 318 4.32 2.37 -4.00
CA HIS A 318 5.73 2.72 -4.23
C HIS A 318 5.94 3.59 -5.46
N GLY A 319 6.98 4.42 -5.43
CA GLY A 319 7.41 5.28 -6.53
C GLY A 319 8.74 4.86 -7.16
N TYR A 320 9.42 3.88 -6.59
CA TYR A 320 10.70 3.35 -7.07
C TYR A 320 10.62 1.84 -7.27
N HIS A 321 11.45 1.32 -8.15
CA HIS A 321 11.69 -0.12 -8.33
C HIS A 321 13.20 -0.39 -8.51
N ILE A 322 13.60 -1.64 -8.47
CA ILE A 322 14.99 -2.06 -8.70
C ILE A 322 15.17 -2.55 -10.13
N ASP A 323 16.16 -1.99 -10.81
CA ASP A 323 16.73 -2.61 -12.01
C ASP A 323 17.74 -3.68 -11.58
N THR A 324 17.41 -4.91 -11.87
CA THR A 324 18.21 -6.09 -11.48
C THR A 324 19.32 -6.42 -12.44
N SER A 325 19.43 -5.71 -13.57
CA SER A 325 20.43 -6.00 -14.61
C SER A 325 21.89 -5.84 -14.15
N THR A 326 22.10 -5.08 -13.08
CA THR A 326 23.43 -4.83 -12.48
C THR A 326 23.67 -5.60 -11.17
N CYS A 327 22.72 -6.42 -10.75
CA CYS A 327 22.87 -7.23 -9.52
C CYS A 327 24.04 -8.22 -9.64
N LYS A 328 24.69 -8.46 -8.50
CA LYS A 328 25.75 -9.47 -8.37
C LYS A 328 25.23 -10.86 -8.80
N PRO A 329 26.09 -11.77 -9.28
CA PRO A 329 25.70 -13.15 -9.56
C PRO A 329 24.99 -13.83 -8.36
N GLY A 330 24.02 -14.69 -8.65
CA GLY A 330 23.20 -15.37 -7.63
C GLY A 330 21.90 -14.63 -7.28
N TRP A 331 21.70 -13.40 -7.72
CA TRP A 331 20.44 -12.69 -7.56
C TRP A 331 19.60 -12.78 -8.83
N ARG A 332 18.31 -12.96 -8.65
CA ARG A 332 17.31 -13.05 -9.74
C ARG A 332 16.06 -12.27 -9.42
N THR A 333 15.36 -11.85 -10.46
CA THR A 333 13.99 -11.36 -10.36
C THR A 333 13.10 -12.50 -9.88
N LEU A 334 12.38 -12.26 -8.79
CA LEU A 334 11.40 -13.20 -8.23
C LEU A 334 9.99 -12.87 -8.71
N PHE A 335 9.67 -11.59 -8.71
CA PHE A 335 8.37 -11.08 -9.10
C PHE A 335 8.48 -9.96 -10.13
N THR A 336 7.50 -9.90 -11.04
CA THR A 336 7.37 -8.85 -12.04
C THR A 336 5.93 -8.35 -12.09
N ASN A 337 5.73 -7.03 -12.16
CA ASN A 337 4.42 -6.43 -12.39
C ASN A 337 3.94 -6.79 -13.80
N ALA A 338 2.75 -7.37 -13.90
CA ALA A 338 2.22 -7.81 -15.19
C ALA A 338 1.67 -6.65 -16.06
N ASN A 339 1.51 -5.44 -15.49
CA ASN A 339 1.04 -4.27 -16.23
C ASN A 339 2.19 -3.49 -16.90
N ASP A 340 3.30 -3.25 -16.17
CA ASP A 340 4.38 -2.36 -16.63
C ASP A 340 5.75 -3.05 -16.74
N GLY A 341 5.83 -4.33 -16.32
CA GLY A 341 7.07 -5.10 -16.38
C GLY A 341 8.13 -4.72 -15.33
N SER A 342 7.82 -3.82 -14.40
CA SER A 342 8.75 -3.44 -13.33
C SER A 342 9.06 -4.60 -12.40
N ASN A 343 10.24 -4.57 -11.77
CA ASN A 343 10.61 -5.55 -10.76
C ASN A 343 9.74 -5.40 -9.52
N GLU A 344 9.17 -6.49 -9.07
CA GLU A 344 8.29 -6.58 -7.90
C GLU A 344 8.88 -7.42 -6.76
N GLY A 345 10.14 -7.81 -6.88
CA GLY A 345 10.86 -8.54 -5.86
C GLY A 345 12.04 -9.32 -6.43
N ILE A 346 13.03 -9.56 -5.59
CA ILE A 346 14.22 -10.33 -5.91
C ILE A 346 14.39 -11.50 -4.95
N ALA A 347 15.14 -12.51 -5.37
CA ALA A 347 15.56 -13.61 -4.52
C ALA A 347 16.98 -14.05 -4.86
N HIS A 348 17.64 -14.69 -3.89
CA HIS A 348 18.93 -15.32 -4.11
C HIS A 348 18.77 -16.79 -4.50
N ASP A 349 19.63 -17.29 -5.38
CA ASP A 349 19.51 -18.66 -5.94
C ASP A 349 19.80 -19.77 -4.93
N THR A 350 20.66 -19.51 -3.94
CA THR A 350 21.14 -20.49 -2.98
C THR A 350 20.93 -20.11 -1.51
N ARG A 351 20.67 -18.81 -1.22
CA ARG A 351 20.50 -18.29 0.15
C ARG A 351 19.03 -17.97 0.44
N PRO A 352 18.59 -17.98 1.70
CA PRO A 352 17.20 -17.72 2.07
C PRO A 352 16.88 -16.22 2.08
N TYR A 353 17.19 -15.54 0.98
CA TYR A 353 16.95 -14.11 0.79
C TYR A 353 15.86 -13.91 -0.26
N PHE A 354 14.84 -13.15 0.08
CA PHE A 354 13.79 -12.78 -0.86
C PHE A 354 13.11 -11.50 -0.44
N THR A 355 12.46 -10.85 -1.40
CA THR A 355 11.78 -9.58 -1.18
C THR A 355 10.48 -9.50 -1.97
N ALA A 356 9.61 -8.57 -1.56
CA ALA A 356 8.42 -8.14 -2.28
C ALA A 356 8.41 -6.61 -2.40
N GLN A 357 8.17 -6.08 -3.59
CA GLN A 357 7.94 -4.64 -3.78
C GLN A 357 6.53 -4.24 -3.35
N PHE A 358 5.56 -5.13 -3.52
CA PHE A 358 4.19 -4.99 -3.06
C PHE A 358 4.07 -5.22 -1.54
N HIS A 359 2.86 -5.12 -0.99
CA HIS A 359 2.56 -5.19 0.43
C HIS A 359 1.82 -6.48 0.83
N PRO A 360 2.53 -7.60 1.11
CA PRO A 360 1.90 -8.87 1.50
C PRO A 360 1.13 -8.80 2.82
N GLU A 361 1.44 -7.83 3.68
CA GLU A 361 0.72 -7.58 4.93
C GLU A 361 -0.70 -7.07 4.71
N ALA A 362 -1.02 -6.64 3.48
CA ALA A 362 -2.31 -6.05 3.13
C ALA A 362 -2.72 -4.86 4.01
N ASN A 363 -3.93 -4.82 4.50
CA ASN A 363 -4.54 -3.85 5.40
C ASN A 363 -4.39 -2.37 4.94
N SER A 364 -5.06 -1.96 3.87
CA SER A 364 -6.15 -2.61 3.11
C SER A 364 -5.61 -3.35 1.87
N GLY A 365 -6.46 -4.22 1.30
CA GLY A 365 -6.18 -4.91 0.05
C GLY A 365 -6.27 -6.44 0.17
N PRO A 366 -5.95 -7.16 -0.92
CA PRO A 366 -5.97 -8.62 -0.94
C PRO A 366 -4.93 -9.24 0.01
N THR A 367 -5.30 -10.37 0.60
CA THR A 367 -4.48 -11.14 1.54
C THR A 367 -3.80 -12.36 0.90
N ASP A 368 -3.91 -12.52 -0.41
CA ASP A 368 -3.43 -13.69 -1.16
C ASP A 368 -1.94 -13.99 -0.99
N THR A 369 -1.15 -13.00 -0.60
CA THR A 369 0.31 -13.09 -0.46
C THR A 369 0.81 -13.13 0.98
N GLU A 370 -0.08 -13.18 1.98
CA GLU A 370 0.30 -13.28 3.40
C GLU A 370 1.15 -14.52 3.71
N PHE A 371 1.04 -15.60 2.94
CA PHE A 371 1.84 -16.81 3.08
C PHE A 371 3.36 -16.54 3.01
N MET A 372 3.78 -15.41 2.47
CA MET A 372 5.19 -15.01 2.42
C MET A 372 5.78 -14.82 3.82
N PHE A 373 4.97 -14.40 4.80
CA PHE A 373 5.40 -14.34 6.20
C PHE A 373 5.64 -15.75 6.77
N ASP A 374 4.76 -16.72 6.44
CA ASP A 374 4.94 -18.10 6.85
C ASP A 374 6.23 -18.69 6.25
N THR A 375 6.47 -18.43 4.95
CA THR A 375 7.69 -18.85 4.24
C THR A 375 8.95 -18.28 4.89
N PHE A 376 8.95 -17.00 5.29
CA PHE A 376 10.07 -16.38 5.98
C PHE A 376 10.31 -16.99 7.37
N ILE A 377 9.24 -17.16 8.14
CA ILE A 377 9.34 -17.73 9.51
C ILE A 377 9.79 -19.19 9.46
N ASP A 378 9.33 -19.97 8.49
CA ASP A 378 9.79 -21.35 8.30
C ASP A 378 11.27 -21.41 7.92
N ALA A 379 11.76 -20.46 7.12
CA ALA A 379 13.18 -20.32 6.84
C ALA A 379 13.98 -19.94 8.10
N CYS A 380 13.44 -19.09 8.98
CA CYS A 380 14.08 -18.74 10.26
C CYS A 380 14.20 -19.97 11.19
N LYS A 381 13.20 -20.84 11.21
CA LYS A 381 13.22 -22.09 12.00
C LYS A 381 14.19 -23.12 11.41
N ASN A 382 14.31 -23.18 10.10
CA ASN A 382 15.08 -24.17 9.36
C ASN A 382 15.85 -23.50 8.21
N PRO A 383 16.96 -22.82 8.47
CA PRO A 383 17.72 -22.13 7.44
C PRO A 383 18.37 -23.13 6.49
N SER A 384 17.69 -23.54 5.44
CA SER A 384 18.12 -24.56 4.49
C SER A 384 18.19 -24.04 3.05
N GLY A 385 19.10 -23.10 2.78
CA GLY A 385 19.34 -22.68 1.41
C GLY A 385 18.25 -21.75 0.83
N LYS A 386 17.98 -21.84 -0.48
CA LYS A 386 17.07 -20.95 -1.18
C LYS A 386 15.62 -21.05 -0.69
N ILE A 387 14.90 -19.94 -0.80
CA ILE A 387 13.46 -19.90 -0.55
C ILE A 387 12.70 -20.68 -1.64
N VAL A 388 11.73 -21.48 -1.19
CA VAL A 388 10.78 -22.19 -2.06
C VAL A 388 9.38 -21.82 -1.63
N PHE A 389 8.63 -21.20 -2.52
CA PHE A 389 7.23 -20.87 -2.26
C PHE A 389 6.35 -22.10 -2.42
N PRO A 390 5.31 -22.24 -1.58
CA PRO A 390 4.33 -23.28 -1.75
C PRO A 390 3.61 -23.09 -3.09
N GLN A 391 3.58 -24.11 -3.91
CA GLN A 391 2.68 -24.12 -5.06
C GLN A 391 1.24 -24.23 -4.54
N ARG A 392 0.33 -23.41 -5.08
CA ARG A 392 -1.10 -23.62 -4.84
C ARG A 392 -1.42 -25.07 -5.21
N LYS A 393 -2.15 -25.76 -4.35
CA LYS A 393 -2.68 -27.08 -4.69
C LYS A 393 -3.33 -26.95 -6.07
N ALA A 394 -3.08 -27.92 -6.96
CA ALA A 394 -3.62 -27.94 -8.29
C ALA A 394 -5.06 -27.43 -8.27
N ALA A 395 -5.39 -26.57 -9.24
CA ALA A 395 -6.75 -26.04 -9.36
C ALA A 395 -7.76 -27.18 -9.13
N PRO A 396 -8.83 -26.96 -8.37
CA PRO A 396 -9.82 -28.01 -8.18
C PRO A 396 -10.21 -28.57 -9.55
N PRO A 397 -10.48 -29.87 -9.65
CA PRO A 397 -10.76 -30.50 -10.93
C PRO A 397 -11.80 -29.66 -11.68
N ARG A 398 -11.56 -29.45 -12.98
CA ARG A 398 -12.47 -28.65 -13.81
C ARG A 398 -13.90 -29.07 -13.53
N THR A 399 -14.73 -28.10 -13.16
CA THR A 399 -16.13 -28.38 -12.86
C THR A 399 -16.78 -29.04 -14.07
N THR A 400 -17.58 -30.07 -13.80
CA THR A 400 -18.46 -30.70 -14.79
C THR A 400 -19.78 -29.93 -14.93
N ALA A 401 -19.90 -28.78 -14.30
CA ALA A 401 -21.07 -27.93 -14.34
C ALA A 401 -21.39 -27.56 -15.81
N LYS A 402 -22.61 -27.87 -16.22
CA LYS A 402 -23.13 -27.52 -17.54
C LYS A 402 -23.76 -26.12 -17.58
N LYS A 403 -24.15 -25.62 -16.42
CA LYS A 403 -24.78 -24.31 -16.24
C LYS A 403 -24.15 -23.63 -15.01
N VAL A 404 -23.86 -22.35 -15.12
CA VAL A 404 -23.33 -21.53 -14.04
C VAL A 404 -24.21 -20.29 -13.90
N LEU A 405 -24.70 -20.05 -12.68
CA LEU A 405 -25.36 -18.80 -12.29
C LEU A 405 -24.29 -17.87 -11.73
N LEU A 406 -24.11 -16.73 -12.37
CA LEU A 406 -23.21 -15.68 -11.89
C LEU A 406 -24.05 -14.59 -11.21
N LEU A 407 -23.85 -14.42 -9.90
CA LEU A 407 -24.44 -13.32 -9.13
C LEU A 407 -23.48 -12.14 -9.18
N GLY A 408 -23.89 -11.06 -9.80
CA GLY A 408 -23.12 -9.81 -9.89
C GLY A 408 -23.65 -8.74 -8.92
N SER A 409 -22.94 -7.62 -8.84
CA SER A 409 -23.32 -6.49 -7.97
C SER A 409 -24.53 -5.68 -8.49
N GLY A 410 -25.06 -6.01 -9.67
CA GLY A 410 -26.15 -5.27 -10.31
C GLY A 410 -25.69 -3.97 -10.96
N GLY A 411 -26.65 -3.06 -11.21
CA GLY A 411 -26.35 -1.73 -11.73
C GLY A 411 -25.47 -0.96 -10.76
N THR A 412 -24.24 -0.68 -11.19
CA THR A 412 -23.24 0.00 -10.35
C THR A 412 -23.36 1.50 -10.52
N SER A 413 -23.19 2.26 -9.44
CA SER A 413 -23.00 3.69 -9.51
C SER A 413 -21.63 4.02 -10.14
N ILE A 414 -21.52 5.20 -10.73
CA ILE A 414 -20.26 5.70 -11.30
C ILE A 414 -19.13 5.56 -10.26
N GLY A 415 -18.05 4.87 -10.62
CA GLY A 415 -16.88 4.63 -9.77
C GLY A 415 -16.76 3.23 -9.17
N GLN A 416 -17.85 2.47 -9.07
CA GLN A 416 -17.81 1.05 -8.69
C GLN A 416 -17.61 0.12 -9.89
N ALA A 417 -17.95 0.58 -11.10
CA ALA A 417 -17.95 -0.19 -12.33
C ALA A 417 -16.58 -0.82 -12.66
N GLY A 418 -15.48 -0.14 -12.39
CA GLY A 418 -14.15 -0.58 -12.81
C GLY A 418 -13.68 -1.90 -12.20
N GLU A 419 -13.93 -2.14 -10.91
CA GLU A 419 -13.51 -3.37 -10.24
C GLU A 419 -14.56 -4.47 -10.30
N PHE A 420 -15.83 -4.15 -10.08
CA PHE A 420 -16.89 -5.15 -10.02
C PHE A 420 -17.30 -5.65 -11.41
N ASP A 421 -17.40 -4.76 -12.40
CA ASP A 421 -17.73 -5.16 -13.78
C ASP A 421 -16.59 -5.95 -14.42
N TYR A 422 -15.32 -5.59 -14.11
CA TYR A 422 -14.18 -6.35 -14.60
C TYR A 422 -14.19 -7.79 -14.05
N SER A 423 -14.42 -7.97 -12.76
CA SER A 423 -14.49 -9.29 -12.12
C SER A 423 -15.62 -10.13 -12.72
N GLY A 424 -16.81 -9.56 -12.88
CA GLY A 424 -17.94 -10.22 -13.55
C GLY A 424 -17.64 -10.56 -15.01
N GLY A 425 -17.06 -9.62 -15.76
CA GLY A 425 -16.64 -9.81 -17.15
C GLY A 425 -15.60 -10.92 -17.32
N GLN A 426 -14.62 -11.02 -16.43
CA GLN A 426 -13.63 -12.11 -16.44
C GLN A 426 -14.25 -13.46 -16.06
N ALA A 427 -15.14 -13.49 -15.08
CA ALA A 427 -15.87 -14.70 -14.72
C ALA A 427 -16.71 -15.25 -15.90
N ILE A 428 -17.37 -14.36 -16.67
CA ILE A 428 -18.09 -14.72 -17.89
C ILE A 428 -17.14 -15.30 -18.94
N LYS A 429 -15.99 -14.66 -19.19
CA LYS A 429 -15.00 -15.15 -20.15
C LYS A 429 -14.49 -16.54 -19.79
N VAL A 430 -14.13 -16.75 -18.52
CA VAL A 430 -13.66 -18.06 -18.04
C VAL A 430 -14.77 -19.10 -18.17
N SER A 431 -16.00 -18.75 -17.78
CA SER A 431 -17.14 -19.65 -17.88
C SER A 431 -17.44 -20.04 -19.35
N ARG A 432 -17.41 -19.08 -20.28
CA ARG A 432 -17.61 -19.37 -21.72
C ARG A 432 -16.51 -20.24 -22.32
N ASN A 433 -15.29 -20.06 -21.92
CA ASN A 433 -14.14 -20.80 -22.44
C ASN A 433 -14.05 -22.25 -21.89
N HIS A 434 -14.67 -22.53 -20.76
CA HIS A 434 -14.53 -23.79 -20.05
C HIS A 434 -15.85 -24.53 -19.81
N ILE A 435 -17.00 -23.90 -20.07
CA ILE A 435 -18.35 -24.44 -19.84
C ILE A 435 -19.20 -24.14 -21.07
N CYS A 436 -19.86 -25.15 -21.62
CA CYS A 436 -20.61 -25.02 -22.87
C CYS A 436 -21.84 -24.09 -22.82
N SER A 437 -22.28 -23.65 -21.64
CA SER A 437 -23.40 -22.71 -21.49
C SER A 437 -23.25 -21.96 -20.18
N ALA A 438 -23.01 -20.64 -20.22
CA ALA A 438 -23.08 -19.77 -19.07
C ALA A 438 -24.34 -18.92 -19.16
N TYR A 439 -25.21 -19.01 -18.16
CA TYR A 439 -26.33 -18.09 -17.98
C TYR A 439 -25.90 -17.00 -17.03
N LEU A 440 -26.05 -15.74 -17.46
CA LEU A 440 -25.79 -14.58 -16.65
C LEU A 440 -27.14 -14.03 -16.16
N ASP A 441 -27.45 -14.23 -14.90
CA ASP A 441 -28.54 -13.50 -14.25
C ASP A 441 -27.91 -12.35 -13.46
N ILE A 442 -28.13 -11.12 -13.91
CA ILE A 442 -27.80 -9.91 -13.16
C ILE A 442 -28.99 -9.61 -12.27
N ILE A 443 -28.89 -9.93 -10.99
CA ILE A 443 -29.88 -9.50 -10.01
C ILE A 443 -29.59 -8.03 -9.72
N THR A 444 -30.30 -7.13 -10.39
CA THR A 444 -30.36 -5.73 -9.98
C THR A 444 -31.28 -5.61 -8.77
N GLY A 445 -30.93 -4.77 -7.80
CA GLY A 445 -31.72 -4.60 -6.56
C GLY A 445 -33.14 -4.03 -6.72
N ASP A 446 -33.60 -3.81 -7.94
CA ASP A 446 -34.98 -3.51 -8.27
C ASP A 446 -35.74 -4.78 -8.65
N SER A 447 -36.72 -5.10 -7.84
CA SER A 447 -37.49 -6.36 -7.81
C SER A 447 -38.39 -6.66 -9.03
N ASN A 448 -38.23 -5.95 -10.14
CA ASN A 448 -39.15 -6.07 -11.27
C ASN A 448 -38.53 -6.32 -12.67
N SER A 449 -37.27 -6.61 -12.81
CA SER A 449 -36.71 -7.00 -14.10
C SER A 449 -35.64 -8.09 -13.98
N ILE A 450 -36.01 -9.30 -14.31
CA ILE A 450 -35.07 -10.38 -14.64
C ILE A 450 -34.96 -10.39 -16.17
N ASP A 451 -33.88 -9.82 -16.69
CA ASP A 451 -33.60 -9.88 -18.12
C ASP A 451 -32.79 -11.15 -18.45
N PHE A 452 -33.42 -12.09 -19.12
CA PHE A 452 -32.74 -13.26 -19.67
C PHE A 452 -32.11 -12.90 -21.02
N PHE A 453 -30.81 -12.90 -21.10
CA PHE A 453 -30.12 -12.85 -22.38
C PHE A 453 -29.82 -14.27 -22.87
N ASP A 454 -30.72 -14.80 -23.71
CA ASP A 454 -30.48 -15.99 -24.50
C ASP A 454 -29.92 -15.52 -25.87
N ARG A 455 -28.68 -15.84 -26.19
CA ARG A 455 -28.15 -15.76 -27.55
C ARG A 455 -27.42 -17.06 -27.86
N PRO A 456 -27.67 -17.65 -29.04
CA PRO A 456 -27.14 -18.94 -29.49
C PRO A 456 -25.60 -18.96 -29.63
#